data_89f682ecc5e0bb8b71cb9223a9191986
#
_entry.id   89f682ecc5e0bb8b71cb9223a9191986
#
_cell.length_a   1.000
_cell.length_b   1.000
_cell.length_c   1.000
_cell.angle_alpha   90.00
_cell.angle_beta   90.00
_cell.angle_gamma   90.00
#
_symmetry.space_group_name_H-M   'P 1'
#
loop_
_entity.id
_entity.type
_entity.pdbx_description
1 polymer ?
#
loop_
_entity_poly.entity_id
_entity_poly.type
_entity_poly.pdbx_seq_one_letter_code
_entity_poly.pdbx_strand_id
1 'polypeptide(L)'
;MKISKYNIVGSLAITVLFWNGSLLAKKSNATVVGNMSPSYKTSVASTGDFDGNRVRDDLENNGMIVSHRVTGHSGMEWPKDNHTYTVYASGVWMAGKVDGGIRTACAEYGPENVSGPYGGDASSSTHKLYKVSKSDLADPLANSDFQNWPVAYGAPWVDVDSDGTYDPLPNGNDYPEFIGDQVVWYVSNDGDATAHTIFGTLPLGVEVQTTIFGFDRPDAFGDMMFVKELIINKGGNTIDDLYIGLWSDPDLGNAGDDWVGCDTTLGLGFCYNDGVDSDYAGYSGGTPAVGYDFFQGPMVASAG
;
A
#
# COMPACT_ATOMS: atom_id res chain seq x y z
N MET A 1 0.39 -17.53 -13.33
CA MET A 1 -0.64 -16.81 -14.14
C MET A 1 0.04 -16.20 -15.35
N LYS A 2 -0.59 -16.21 -16.53
CA LYS A 2 -0.01 -15.67 -17.76
C LYS A 2 -0.68 -14.35 -18.10
N ILE A 3 0.10 -13.26 -18.25
CA ILE A 3 -0.43 -11.94 -18.53
C ILE A 3 0.15 -11.45 -19.84
N SER A 4 -0.69 -11.45 -20.86
CA SER A 4 -0.38 -10.83 -22.15
C SER A 4 -0.89 -9.42 -22.21
N LYS A 5 -1.11 -8.48 -22.27
CA LYS A 5 -1.71 -7.14 -22.42
C LYS A 5 -2.92 -6.85 -21.51
N TYR A 6 -3.08 -7.51 -20.37
CA TYR A 6 -4.28 -7.32 -19.52
C TYR A 6 -3.95 -6.65 -18.19
N ASN A 7 -4.93 -5.91 -17.67
CA ASN A 7 -4.87 -5.31 -16.35
C ASN A 7 -5.17 -6.37 -15.28
N ILE A 8 -4.43 -6.34 -14.18
CA ILE A 8 -4.72 -7.15 -12.99
C ILE A 8 -5.26 -6.23 -11.93
N VAL A 9 -6.38 -6.58 -11.35
CA VAL A 9 -6.93 -5.90 -10.17
C VAL A 9 -6.68 -6.79 -8.98
N GLY A 10 -5.97 -6.28 -7.97
CA GLY A 10 -5.82 -6.90 -6.66
C GLY A 10 -6.35 -5.95 -5.59
N SER A 11 -6.99 -6.48 -4.57
CA SER A 11 -7.35 -5.72 -3.37
C SER A 11 -6.75 -6.40 -2.16
N LEU A 12 -5.90 -5.67 -1.46
CA LEU A 12 -5.29 -6.08 -0.21
C LEU A 12 -5.89 -5.25 0.92
N ALA A 13 -6.17 -5.86 2.06
CA ALA A 13 -6.42 -5.10 3.26
C ALA A 13 -5.31 -5.36 4.27
N ILE A 14 -4.74 -4.31 4.80
CA ILE A 14 -3.98 -4.37 6.04
C ILE A 14 -4.97 -4.06 7.15
N THR A 15 -5.22 -5.05 7.98
CA THR A 15 -6.21 -4.97 9.05
C THR A 15 -5.49 -5.01 10.38
N VAL A 16 -5.68 -4.02 11.22
CA VAL A 16 -5.30 -4.11 12.62
C VAL A 16 -6.47 -4.74 13.38
N LEU A 17 -6.30 -5.99 13.80
CA LEU A 17 -7.35 -6.75 14.49
C LEU A 17 -7.15 -6.67 16.01
N PHE A 18 -8.21 -6.29 16.73
CA PHE A 18 -8.25 -6.45 18.18
C PHE A 18 -8.77 -7.85 18.53
N TRP A 19 -7.97 -8.60 19.24
CA TRP A 19 -8.40 -9.87 19.82
C TRP A 19 -8.15 -9.87 21.34
N ASN A 20 -9.22 -9.97 22.11
CA ASN A 20 -9.18 -10.32 23.52
C ASN A 20 -9.40 -11.84 23.67
N GLY A 21 -8.39 -12.64 23.36
CA GLY A 21 -8.47 -14.09 23.46
C GLY A 21 -7.09 -14.75 23.44
N SER A 22 -6.86 -15.70 24.33
CA SER A 22 -5.60 -16.45 24.39
C SER A 22 -5.51 -17.43 23.22
N LEU A 23 -4.59 -17.17 22.27
CA LEU A 23 -4.17 -18.15 21.28
C LEU A 23 -2.97 -18.95 21.82
N LEU A 24 -3.07 -20.28 21.79
CA LEU A 24 -1.97 -21.17 22.08
C LEU A 24 -1.14 -21.37 20.79
N ALA A 25 -0.11 -20.58 20.59
CA ALA A 25 0.83 -20.74 19.49
C ALA A 25 2.10 -21.50 19.95
N LYS A 26 2.63 -22.32 19.06
CA LYS A 26 3.82 -23.14 19.32
C LYS A 26 5.06 -22.37 18.84
N LYS A 27 6.00 -22.15 19.74
CA LYS A 27 7.26 -21.44 19.50
C LYS A 27 8.07 -22.06 18.35
N SER A 28 8.38 -21.29 17.30
CA SER A 28 9.39 -21.66 16.31
C SER A 28 10.66 -20.83 16.57
N ASN A 29 11.81 -21.49 16.65
CA ASN A 29 13.10 -20.79 16.80
C ASN A 29 13.54 -20.26 15.45
N ALA A 30 13.21 -19.02 15.13
CA ALA A 30 13.79 -18.32 13.98
C ALA A 30 15.12 -17.67 14.42
N THR A 31 16.16 -17.93 13.64
CA THR A 31 17.49 -17.32 13.86
C THR A 31 17.44 -15.91 13.24
N VAL A 32 17.64 -14.90 14.05
CA VAL A 32 17.76 -13.50 13.59
C VAL A 32 18.98 -13.40 12.68
N VAL A 33 18.76 -13.09 11.42
CA VAL A 33 19.81 -12.73 10.47
C VAL A 33 20.12 -11.25 10.66
N GLY A 34 21.37 -10.95 10.96
CA GLY A 34 21.84 -9.66 11.45
C GLY A 34 21.54 -8.46 10.55
N ASN A 35 21.51 -7.30 11.19
CA ASN A 35 21.31 -5.96 10.63
C ASN A 35 22.11 -5.73 9.35
N MET A 36 21.47 -5.79 8.22
CA MET A 36 21.95 -5.19 6.99
C MET A 36 21.21 -3.85 6.85
N SER A 37 21.91 -2.75 7.07
CA SER A 37 21.43 -1.44 6.61
C SER A 37 21.85 -1.27 5.15
N PRO A 38 20.99 -1.47 4.16
CA PRO A 38 21.33 -1.21 2.79
C PRO A 38 21.37 0.31 2.57
N SER A 39 22.41 0.79 1.88
CA SER A 39 22.41 2.18 1.40
C SER A 39 21.51 2.27 0.17
N TYR A 40 20.23 2.59 0.35
CA TYR A 40 19.31 2.78 -0.75
C TYR A 40 19.59 4.07 -1.51
N LYS A 41 19.64 3.99 -2.84
CA LYS A 41 19.53 5.18 -3.68
C LYS A 41 18.13 5.74 -3.48
N THR A 42 18.02 6.96 -3.00
CA THR A 42 16.75 7.67 -2.86
C THR A 42 16.16 7.91 -4.24
N SER A 43 15.11 7.15 -4.62
CA SER A 43 14.18 7.62 -5.65
C SER A 43 13.53 8.91 -5.13
N VAL A 44 13.24 9.85 -6.03
CA VAL A 44 12.52 11.09 -5.68
C VAL A 44 11.05 10.71 -5.51
N ALA A 45 10.71 10.11 -4.39
CA ALA A 45 9.33 9.78 -4.07
C ALA A 45 8.64 10.98 -3.42
N SER A 46 7.37 11.18 -3.74
CA SER A 46 6.49 12.03 -2.95
C SER A 46 6.09 11.25 -1.69
N THR A 47 6.09 11.93 -0.56
CA THR A 47 5.67 11.38 0.73
C THR A 47 4.36 12.00 1.16
N GLY A 48 3.59 11.30 1.96
CA GLY A 48 2.33 11.72 2.54
C GLY A 48 1.82 10.67 3.52
N ASP A 49 0.59 10.80 3.92
CA ASP A 49 -0.02 9.89 4.89
C ASP A 49 -1.46 9.52 4.52
N PHE A 50 -1.90 8.36 5.01
CA PHE A 50 -3.29 8.02 5.22
C PHE A 50 -3.62 8.24 6.70
N ASP A 51 -4.70 8.96 7.02
CA ASP A 51 -5.13 9.26 8.38
C ASP A 51 -6.67 9.31 8.53
N GLY A 52 -7.37 8.66 7.62
CA GLY A 52 -8.82 8.72 7.46
C GLY A 52 -9.65 7.98 8.52
N ASN A 53 -8.99 7.28 9.45
CA ASN A 53 -9.65 6.56 10.55
C ASN A 53 -8.73 6.48 11.78
N ARG A 54 -8.78 5.38 12.57
CA ARG A 54 -7.89 5.21 13.76
C ARG A 54 -6.48 4.72 13.43
N VAL A 55 -6.18 4.49 12.15
CA VAL A 55 -4.83 4.22 11.65
C VAL A 55 -4.25 5.49 11.07
N ARG A 56 -2.98 5.78 11.32
CA ARG A 56 -2.15 6.67 10.50
C ARG A 56 -1.06 5.85 9.86
N ASP A 57 -0.85 6.05 8.58
CA ASP A 57 0.18 5.34 7.83
C ASP A 57 0.96 6.31 6.95
N ASP A 58 2.29 6.28 7.11
CA ASP A 58 3.20 7.05 6.28
C ASP A 58 3.42 6.33 4.94
N LEU A 59 3.27 7.05 3.84
CA LEU A 59 3.22 6.53 2.47
C LEU A 59 4.31 7.11 1.59
N GLU A 60 4.75 6.31 0.60
CA GLU A 60 5.53 6.78 -0.55
C GLU A 60 4.90 6.28 -1.85
N ASN A 61 4.91 7.12 -2.90
CA ASN A 61 4.30 6.79 -4.20
C ASN A 61 5.22 5.97 -5.12
N ASN A 62 5.87 4.96 -4.57
CA ASN A 62 6.85 4.10 -5.25
C ASN A 62 6.65 2.61 -4.91
N GLY A 63 5.45 2.23 -4.42
CA GLY A 63 5.13 0.86 -4.03
C GLY A 63 5.32 0.54 -2.55
N MET A 64 5.88 1.47 -1.76
CA MET A 64 5.90 1.39 -0.30
C MET A 64 4.52 1.79 0.23
N ILE A 65 3.78 0.83 0.76
CA ILE A 65 2.41 1.04 1.31
C ILE A 65 2.43 1.26 2.83
N VAL A 66 3.54 1.03 3.49
CA VAL A 66 3.91 1.50 4.83
C VAL A 66 5.36 1.92 4.76
N SER A 67 5.67 3.16 5.10
CA SER A 67 7.02 3.70 4.93
C SER A 67 7.65 4.19 6.23
N HIS A 68 8.64 3.47 6.72
CA HIS A 68 9.51 3.91 7.82
C HIS A 68 10.40 5.11 7.45
N ARG A 69 10.49 5.46 6.17
CA ARG A 69 11.41 6.50 5.65
C ARG A 69 10.86 7.91 5.78
N VAL A 70 9.54 8.07 5.91
CA VAL A 70 8.88 9.38 5.98
C VAL A 70 9.25 10.11 7.27
N THR A 71 9.16 9.42 8.39
CA THR A 71 9.39 10.00 9.73
C THR A 71 10.69 9.51 10.38
N GLY A 72 11.29 8.45 9.84
CA GLY A 72 12.51 7.83 10.38
C GLY A 72 12.25 6.82 11.50
N HIS A 73 10.98 6.48 11.76
CA HIS A 73 10.56 5.40 12.65
C HIS A 73 9.51 4.52 11.95
N SER A 74 8.89 3.56 12.63
CA SER A 74 7.85 2.70 12.07
C SER A 74 6.75 3.49 11.39
N GLY A 75 6.33 3.06 10.19
CA GLY A 75 5.47 3.84 9.30
C GLY A 75 4.01 3.84 9.69
N MET A 76 3.51 2.77 10.34
CA MET A 76 2.10 2.67 10.71
C MET A 76 1.87 2.87 12.19
N GLU A 77 1.14 3.92 12.52
CA GLU A 77 0.73 4.29 13.88
C GLU A 77 -0.68 3.77 14.17
N TRP A 78 -0.85 3.13 15.33
CA TRP A 78 -2.15 2.75 15.85
C TRP A 78 -2.14 2.72 17.39
N PRO A 79 -3.17 3.27 18.08
CA PRO A 79 -4.19 4.17 17.50
C PRO A 79 -3.52 5.49 17.05
N LYS A 80 -4.09 6.10 16.02
CA LYS A 80 -3.65 7.40 15.50
C LYS A 80 -3.51 8.42 16.63
N ASP A 81 -2.42 9.20 16.60
CA ASP A 81 -2.06 10.26 17.58
C ASP A 81 -1.65 9.74 18.97
N ASN A 82 -1.43 8.43 19.12
CA ASN A 82 -0.95 7.83 20.38
C ASN A 82 0.56 7.58 20.39
N HIS A 83 1.25 7.76 19.25
CA HIS A 83 2.68 7.52 19.07
C HIS A 83 3.13 6.09 19.42
N THR A 84 2.25 5.14 19.17
CA THR A 84 2.50 3.71 19.22
C THR A 84 2.36 3.12 17.82
N TYR A 85 3.26 2.21 17.45
CA TYR A 85 3.41 1.76 16.08
C TYR A 85 3.15 0.25 15.97
N THR A 86 2.76 -0.19 14.78
CA THR A 86 2.37 -1.59 14.53
C THR A 86 3.12 -2.23 13.36
N VAL A 87 3.56 -1.42 12.39
CA VAL A 87 4.28 -1.91 11.21
C VAL A 87 5.41 -0.94 10.89
N TYR A 88 6.62 -1.48 10.78
CA TYR A 88 7.81 -0.71 10.42
C TYR A 88 7.78 -0.33 8.95
N ALA A 89 7.62 -1.32 8.08
CA ALA A 89 7.56 -1.13 6.64
C ALA A 89 6.73 -2.23 5.98
N SER A 90 6.09 -1.90 4.85
CA SER A 90 5.36 -2.86 4.04
C SER A 90 5.33 -2.44 2.58
N GLY A 91 5.29 -3.41 1.67
CA GLY A 91 5.25 -3.16 0.25
C GLY A 91 4.82 -4.39 -0.54
N VAL A 92 4.50 -4.17 -1.81
CA VAL A 92 4.07 -5.25 -2.70
C VAL A 92 5.26 -5.86 -3.40
N TRP A 93 5.30 -7.19 -3.43
CA TRP A 93 6.26 -7.96 -4.20
C TRP A 93 5.59 -8.59 -5.41
N MET A 94 6.19 -8.37 -6.57
CA MET A 94 5.81 -9.02 -7.81
C MET A 94 7.01 -9.76 -8.38
N ALA A 95 6.80 -10.99 -8.81
CA ALA A 95 7.81 -11.79 -9.50
C ALA A 95 7.18 -12.61 -10.63
N GLY A 96 7.81 -12.63 -11.78
CA GLY A 96 7.31 -13.35 -12.95
C GLY A 96 8.42 -13.68 -13.93
N LYS A 97 8.06 -14.32 -15.05
CA LYS A 97 8.98 -14.64 -16.14
C LYS A 97 8.68 -13.80 -17.37
N VAL A 98 9.70 -13.13 -17.89
CA VAL A 98 9.65 -12.44 -19.18
C VAL A 98 10.75 -13.04 -20.05
N ASP A 99 10.37 -13.54 -21.23
CA ASP A 99 11.27 -14.24 -22.16
C ASP A 99 12.06 -15.40 -21.48
N GLY A 100 11.41 -16.09 -20.53
CA GLY A 100 11.98 -17.17 -19.75
C GLY A 100 12.91 -16.75 -18.59
N GLY A 101 13.27 -15.49 -18.47
CA GLY A 101 14.05 -14.93 -17.36
C GLY A 101 13.17 -14.48 -16.20
N ILE A 102 13.60 -14.70 -14.95
CA ILE A 102 12.92 -14.19 -13.75
C ILE A 102 13.14 -12.68 -13.68
N ARG A 103 12.07 -11.94 -13.44
CA ARG A 103 12.06 -10.51 -13.17
C ARG A 103 11.21 -10.20 -11.97
N THR A 104 11.55 -9.12 -11.27
CA THR A 104 10.87 -8.67 -10.04
C THR A 104 10.49 -7.21 -10.15
N ALA A 105 9.50 -6.82 -9.36
CA ALA A 105 9.16 -5.44 -9.01
C ALA A 105 8.71 -5.47 -7.55
N CYS A 106 9.61 -5.13 -6.65
CA CYS A 106 9.44 -5.34 -5.22
C CYS A 106 9.63 -4.04 -4.44
N ALA A 107 8.91 -3.93 -3.33
CA ALA A 107 9.12 -2.89 -2.34
C ALA A 107 9.24 -3.53 -0.96
N GLU A 108 10.28 -3.15 -0.20
CA GLU A 108 10.50 -3.61 1.17
C GLU A 108 11.06 -2.44 2.02
N TYR A 109 12.35 -2.42 2.38
CA TYR A 109 13.00 -1.25 2.98
C TYR A 109 13.42 -0.19 1.93
N GLY A 110 13.18 -0.49 0.67
CA GLY A 110 13.34 0.38 -0.48
C GLY A 110 12.61 -0.21 -1.68
N PRO A 111 12.15 0.62 -2.63
CA PRO A 111 11.36 0.15 -3.77
C PRO A 111 12.23 -0.13 -5.01
N GLU A 112 11.79 -1.09 -5.83
CA GLU A 112 12.21 -1.24 -7.23
C GLU A 112 11.32 -0.41 -8.18
N ASN A 113 10.19 0.11 -7.69
CA ASN A 113 9.32 1.02 -8.44
C ASN A 113 9.77 2.47 -8.28
N VAL A 114 9.48 3.28 -9.28
CA VAL A 114 9.65 4.73 -9.28
C VAL A 114 8.29 5.42 -9.42
N SER A 115 8.22 6.69 -9.02
CA SER A 115 6.99 7.48 -9.06
C SER A 115 6.54 7.77 -10.49
N GLY A 116 5.23 7.80 -10.71
CA GLY A 116 4.61 8.19 -11.97
C GLY A 116 4.25 7.05 -12.91
N PRO A 117 3.61 7.36 -14.04
CA PRO A 117 3.22 6.39 -15.05
C PRO A 117 4.44 5.80 -15.77
N TYR A 118 4.28 4.62 -16.35
CA TYR A 118 5.34 3.92 -17.07
C TYR A 118 5.91 4.79 -18.22
N GLY A 119 7.22 5.00 -18.18
CA GLY A 119 7.94 5.87 -19.13
C GLY A 119 7.81 7.37 -18.85
N GLY A 120 7.17 7.76 -17.75
CA GLY A 120 7.10 9.15 -17.28
C GLY A 120 8.37 9.61 -16.57
N ASP A 121 8.47 10.91 -16.33
CA ASP A 121 9.54 11.50 -15.54
C ASP A 121 9.26 11.35 -14.05
N ALA A 122 9.98 10.47 -13.36
CA ALA A 122 9.79 10.21 -11.93
C ALA A 122 10.00 11.45 -11.04
N SER A 123 10.66 12.50 -11.55
CA SER A 123 10.87 13.76 -10.83
C SER A 123 9.73 14.77 -11.00
N SER A 124 8.72 14.47 -11.82
CA SER A 124 7.60 15.38 -12.06
C SER A 124 6.81 15.63 -10.78
N SER A 125 6.54 16.89 -10.48
CA SER A 125 5.72 17.30 -9.32
C SER A 125 4.26 16.86 -9.38
N THR A 126 3.79 16.42 -10.56
CA THR A 126 2.45 15.83 -10.74
C THR A 126 2.43 14.35 -10.41
N HIS A 127 3.58 13.70 -10.27
CA HIS A 127 3.69 12.32 -9.82
C HIS A 127 3.84 12.28 -8.30
N LYS A 128 2.76 12.59 -7.60
CA LYS A 128 2.68 12.68 -6.15
C LYS A 128 1.59 11.77 -5.58
N LEU A 129 1.49 11.72 -4.27
CA LEU A 129 0.32 11.22 -3.57
C LEU A 129 -0.79 12.26 -3.65
N TYR A 130 -1.98 11.85 -4.05
CA TYR A 130 -3.19 12.67 -4.08
C TYR A 130 -4.13 12.19 -2.98
N LYS A 131 -4.49 13.07 -2.05
CA LYS A 131 -5.30 12.75 -0.87
C LYS A 131 -6.59 13.55 -0.85
N VAL A 132 -7.70 12.84 -0.79
CA VAL A 132 -9.04 13.43 -0.72
C VAL A 132 -9.86 12.73 0.35
N SER A 133 -10.73 13.50 1.02
CA SER A 133 -11.67 12.99 2.00
C SER A 133 -13.10 13.27 1.54
N LYS A 134 -14.04 12.43 1.92
CA LYS A 134 -15.46 12.60 1.56
C LYS A 134 -16.04 13.92 2.08
N SER A 135 -15.48 14.46 3.16
CA SER A 135 -15.80 15.80 3.67
C SER A 135 -15.47 16.93 2.68
N ASP A 136 -14.52 16.72 1.75
CA ASP A 136 -14.12 17.72 0.74
C ASP A 136 -15.26 18.00 -0.25
N LEU A 137 -16.26 17.10 -0.35
CA LEU A 137 -17.46 17.34 -1.14
C LEU A 137 -18.25 18.56 -0.67
N ALA A 138 -18.10 19.00 0.58
CA ALA A 138 -18.74 20.19 1.11
C ALA A 138 -18.05 21.49 0.66
N ASP A 139 -16.73 21.46 0.44
CA ASP A 139 -15.94 22.58 -0.09
C ASP A 139 -14.78 22.06 -0.96
N PRO A 140 -15.08 21.63 -2.18
CA PRO A 140 -14.06 21.05 -3.08
C PRO A 140 -12.93 22.02 -3.45
N LEU A 141 -13.19 23.35 -3.35
CA LEU A 141 -12.18 24.36 -3.67
C LEU A 141 -11.06 24.45 -2.63
N ALA A 142 -11.30 24.00 -1.41
CA ALA A 142 -10.32 24.02 -0.34
C ALA A 142 -9.22 22.96 -0.50
N ASN A 143 -9.50 21.88 -1.24
CA ASN A 143 -8.54 20.78 -1.45
C ASN A 143 -7.95 20.81 -2.87
N SER A 144 -6.66 21.15 -2.98
CA SER A 144 -5.96 21.20 -4.27
C SER A 144 -5.85 19.85 -4.95
N ASP A 145 -5.83 18.74 -4.22
CA ASP A 145 -5.77 17.39 -4.79
C ASP A 145 -7.11 17.00 -5.39
N PHE A 146 -8.21 17.44 -4.77
CA PHE A 146 -9.55 17.30 -5.34
C PHE A 146 -9.66 18.03 -6.69
N GLN A 147 -9.16 19.29 -6.75
CA GLN A 147 -9.20 20.10 -7.96
C GLN A 147 -8.30 19.57 -9.08
N ASN A 148 -7.21 18.91 -8.73
CA ASN A 148 -6.21 18.39 -9.67
C ASN A 148 -6.17 16.86 -9.66
N TRP A 149 -7.29 16.20 -9.42
CA TRP A 149 -7.35 14.74 -9.36
C TRP A 149 -6.79 14.13 -10.65
N PRO A 150 -5.86 13.16 -10.58
CA PRO A 150 -5.02 12.79 -11.72
C PRO A 150 -5.70 11.77 -12.65
N VAL A 151 -6.86 12.10 -13.17
CA VAL A 151 -7.65 11.24 -14.06
C VAL A 151 -6.89 10.83 -15.33
N ALA A 152 -6.00 11.70 -15.81
CA ALA A 152 -5.15 11.38 -16.96
C ALA A 152 -4.17 10.22 -16.71
N TYR A 153 -3.89 9.91 -15.45
CA TYR A 153 -3.05 8.80 -15.02
C TYR A 153 -3.87 7.57 -14.60
N GLY A 154 -5.20 7.66 -14.68
CA GLY A 154 -6.12 6.56 -14.37
C GLY A 154 -6.78 6.62 -13.00
N ALA A 155 -6.67 7.74 -12.27
CA ALA A 155 -7.37 7.90 -11.01
C ALA A 155 -8.90 7.82 -11.21
N PRO A 156 -9.61 6.99 -10.41
CA PRO A 156 -11.04 6.81 -10.57
C PRO A 156 -11.82 8.05 -10.15
N TRP A 157 -12.85 8.40 -10.91
CA TRP A 157 -13.67 9.57 -10.68
C TRP A 157 -15.11 9.37 -11.13
N VAL A 158 -16.00 10.23 -10.69
CA VAL A 158 -17.41 10.26 -11.09
C VAL A 158 -17.62 11.44 -12.04
N ASP A 159 -17.95 11.10 -13.27
CA ASP A 159 -18.35 12.01 -14.34
C ASP A 159 -19.86 12.28 -14.22
N VAL A 160 -20.22 13.43 -13.66
CA VAL A 160 -21.60 13.74 -13.29
C VAL A 160 -22.43 14.11 -14.50
N ASP A 161 -21.85 14.82 -15.46
CA ASP A 161 -22.54 15.28 -16.66
C ASP A 161 -22.27 14.43 -17.92
N SER A 162 -21.38 13.43 -17.79
CA SER A 162 -21.04 12.45 -18.84
C SER A 162 -20.38 13.06 -20.06
N ASP A 163 -19.55 14.10 -19.85
CA ASP A 163 -18.80 14.74 -20.95
C ASP A 163 -17.40 14.16 -21.16
N GLY A 164 -16.91 13.33 -20.22
CA GLY A 164 -15.61 12.66 -20.27
C GLY A 164 -14.44 13.56 -19.86
N THR A 165 -14.71 14.72 -19.29
CA THR A 165 -13.71 15.69 -18.82
C THR A 165 -13.86 15.87 -17.32
N TYR A 166 -12.79 15.74 -16.54
CA TYR A 166 -12.85 16.00 -15.10
C TYR A 166 -12.88 17.51 -14.83
N ASP A 167 -14.04 18.02 -14.46
CA ASP A 167 -14.26 19.43 -14.16
C ASP A 167 -15.01 19.62 -12.83
N PRO A 168 -14.31 19.56 -11.70
CA PRO A 168 -14.89 19.80 -10.38
C PRO A 168 -15.36 21.26 -10.23
N LEU A 169 -16.10 21.55 -9.16
CA LEU A 169 -16.50 22.93 -8.86
C LEU A 169 -15.30 23.89 -8.95
N PRO A 170 -15.45 25.11 -9.46
CA PRO A 170 -16.70 25.79 -9.85
C PRO A 170 -17.14 25.54 -11.30
N ASN A 171 -16.38 24.80 -12.10
CA ASN A 171 -16.62 24.65 -13.54
C ASN A 171 -17.65 23.56 -13.86
N GLY A 172 -17.65 22.49 -13.10
CA GLY A 172 -18.56 21.35 -13.17
C GLY A 172 -18.93 20.83 -11.79
N ASN A 173 -19.30 19.54 -11.71
CA ASN A 173 -19.68 18.89 -10.44
C ASN A 173 -18.99 17.53 -10.26
N ASP A 174 -17.95 17.27 -11.01
CA ASP A 174 -17.21 16.01 -10.94
C ASP A 174 -16.44 15.88 -9.64
N TYR A 175 -16.22 14.64 -9.24
CA TYR A 175 -15.51 14.37 -8.00
C TYR A 175 -14.73 13.05 -8.07
N PRO A 176 -13.64 12.93 -7.26
CA PRO A 176 -12.93 11.67 -7.10
C PRO A 176 -13.86 10.55 -6.66
N GLU A 177 -13.70 9.33 -7.18
CA GLU A 177 -14.48 8.18 -6.69
C GLU A 177 -14.09 7.86 -5.25
N PHE A 178 -15.05 7.92 -4.34
CA PHE A 178 -14.84 7.59 -2.93
C PHE A 178 -15.20 6.13 -2.63
N ILE A 179 -14.19 5.36 -2.26
CA ILE A 179 -14.34 4.03 -1.64
C ILE A 179 -14.00 4.23 -0.15
N GLY A 180 -14.97 4.58 0.68
CA GLY A 180 -14.72 4.93 2.08
C GLY A 180 -14.76 6.43 2.34
N ASP A 181 -14.19 6.87 3.45
CA ASP A 181 -14.28 8.26 3.93
C ASP A 181 -13.04 9.09 3.56
N GLN A 182 -11.89 8.44 3.35
CA GLN A 182 -10.67 9.03 2.80
C GLN A 182 -10.07 8.11 1.73
N VAL A 183 -9.51 8.71 0.69
CA VAL A 183 -8.81 8.03 -0.40
C VAL A 183 -7.47 8.72 -0.63
N VAL A 184 -6.41 7.92 -0.71
CA VAL A 184 -5.10 8.33 -1.24
C VAL A 184 -4.85 7.57 -2.53
N TRP A 185 -4.49 8.26 -3.60
CA TRP A 185 -4.23 7.67 -4.89
C TRP A 185 -2.86 8.08 -5.43
N TYR A 186 -2.17 7.14 -6.05
CA TYR A 186 -0.94 7.40 -6.79
C TYR A 186 -0.70 6.35 -7.88
N VAL A 187 0.23 6.65 -8.78
CA VAL A 187 0.73 5.72 -9.79
C VAL A 187 2.25 5.57 -9.64
N SER A 188 2.72 4.36 -9.79
CA SER A 188 4.14 3.99 -9.82
C SER A 188 4.41 3.01 -10.96
N ASN A 189 5.68 2.80 -11.29
CA ASN A 189 6.07 1.84 -12.32
C ASN A 189 7.46 1.25 -12.02
N ASP A 190 7.76 0.08 -12.56
CA ASP A 190 9.05 -0.58 -12.42
C ASP A 190 9.98 -0.40 -13.63
N GLY A 191 9.68 0.54 -14.53
CA GLY A 191 10.39 0.69 -15.81
C GLY A 191 11.84 1.17 -15.70
N ASP A 192 12.27 1.71 -14.56
CA ASP A 192 13.66 2.14 -14.34
C ASP A 192 14.53 0.97 -13.88
N ALA A 193 15.29 0.39 -14.80
CA ALA A 193 16.19 -0.72 -14.50
C ALA A 193 17.26 -0.38 -13.43
N THR A 194 17.54 0.89 -13.18
CA THR A 194 18.52 1.30 -12.14
C THR A 194 17.94 1.25 -10.74
N ALA A 195 16.62 1.23 -10.61
CA ALA A 195 15.92 1.08 -9.34
C ALA A 195 15.87 -0.39 -8.85
N HIS A 196 16.06 -1.37 -9.75
CA HIS A 196 16.03 -2.80 -9.42
C HIS A 196 17.26 -3.24 -8.63
N THR A 197 17.34 -2.85 -7.37
CA THR A 197 18.49 -3.10 -6.50
C THR A 197 18.26 -4.17 -5.43
N ILE A 198 17.01 -4.58 -5.21
CA ILE A 198 16.68 -5.61 -4.21
C ILE A 198 17.16 -6.99 -4.71
N PHE A 199 16.71 -7.41 -5.88
CA PHE A 199 17.07 -8.69 -6.48
C PHE A 199 17.99 -8.56 -7.70
N GLY A 200 18.25 -7.33 -8.17
CA GLY A 200 19.14 -7.07 -9.30
C GLY A 200 18.63 -7.62 -10.64
N THR A 201 17.33 -7.76 -10.79
CA THR A 201 16.70 -8.25 -12.03
C THR A 201 16.44 -7.11 -13.02
N LEU A 202 16.08 -7.45 -14.25
CA LEU A 202 15.48 -6.48 -15.17
C LEU A 202 14.02 -6.22 -14.79
N PRO A 203 13.44 -5.07 -15.21
CA PRO A 203 12.04 -4.74 -14.97
C PRO A 203 11.05 -5.80 -15.50
N LEU A 204 9.93 -5.99 -14.78
CA LEU A 204 8.75 -6.69 -15.30
C LEU A 204 8.09 -5.90 -16.44
N GLY A 205 8.13 -4.58 -16.37
CA GLY A 205 7.49 -3.66 -17.29
C GLY A 205 6.04 -3.36 -16.89
N VAL A 206 5.78 -3.15 -15.61
CA VAL A 206 4.45 -2.86 -15.07
C VAL A 206 4.29 -1.43 -14.60
N GLU A 207 3.07 -0.95 -14.71
CA GLU A 207 2.56 0.25 -14.03
C GLU A 207 1.57 -0.20 -12.96
N VAL A 208 1.64 0.42 -11.79
CA VAL A 208 0.77 0.12 -10.66
C VAL A 208 0.03 1.39 -10.26
N GLN A 209 -1.30 1.35 -10.34
CA GLN A 209 -2.19 2.39 -9.86
C GLN A 209 -2.74 1.95 -8.51
N THR A 210 -2.33 2.65 -7.46
CA THR A 210 -2.65 2.28 -6.08
C THR A 210 -3.70 3.22 -5.52
N THR A 211 -4.75 2.64 -4.93
CA THR A 211 -5.78 3.34 -4.17
C THR A 211 -5.75 2.84 -2.74
N ILE A 212 -5.44 3.71 -1.79
CA ILE A 212 -5.49 3.42 -0.35
C ILE A 212 -6.72 4.12 0.21
N PHE A 213 -7.51 3.40 1.02
CA PHE A 213 -8.74 3.97 1.57
C PHE A 213 -9.10 3.35 2.92
N GLY A 214 -9.99 4.00 3.64
CA GLY A 214 -10.52 3.50 4.91
C GLY A 214 -11.83 4.17 5.28
N PHE A 215 -12.40 3.69 6.40
CA PHE A 215 -13.71 4.10 6.89
C PHE A 215 -13.57 4.69 8.29
N ASP A 216 -14.06 5.90 8.50
CA ASP A 216 -14.16 6.52 9.83
C ASP A 216 -15.38 5.96 10.58
N ARG A 217 -15.18 4.80 11.20
CA ARG A 217 -16.23 4.05 11.88
C ARG A 217 -15.78 3.62 13.28
N PRO A 218 -16.73 3.49 14.24
CA PRO A 218 -16.41 3.03 15.60
C PRO A 218 -16.17 1.51 15.71
N ASP A 219 -16.53 0.74 14.68
CA ASP A 219 -16.32 -0.70 14.61
C ASP A 219 -14.93 -1.06 14.05
N ALA A 220 -14.65 -2.34 13.83
CA ALA A 220 -13.37 -2.83 13.33
C ALA A 220 -12.96 -2.21 11.97
N PHE A 221 -13.89 -1.75 11.15
CA PHE A 221 -13.55 -1.06 9.91
C PHE A 221 -12.78 0.24 10.13
N GLY A 222 -12.96 0.89 11.29
CA GLY A 222 -12.17 2.06 11.66
C GLY A 222 -10.72 1.78 12.03
N ASP A 223 -10.33 0.49 12.13
CA ASP A 223 -8.96 0.04 12.38
C ASP A 223 -8.33 -0.63 11.16
N MET A 224 -8.93 -0.47 9.99
CA MET A 224 -8.49 -1.11 8.76
C MET A 224 -8.04 -0.06 7.74
N MET A 225 -6.89 -0.29 7.14
CA MET A 225 -6.47 0.37 5.91
C MET A 225 -6.60 -0.63 4.76
N PHE A 226 -7.22 -0.21 3.68
CA PHE A 226 -7.42 -1.02 2.48
C PHE A 226 -6.53 -0.51 1.36
N VAL A 227 -5.93 -1.44 0.62
CA VAL A 227 -5.12 -1.13 -0.56
C VAL A 227 -5.70 -1.87 -1.76
N LYS A 228 -6.02 -1.13 -2.81
CA LYS A 228 -6.44 -1.67 -4.10
C LYS A 228 -5.40 -1.32 -5.15
N GLU A 229 -4.89 -2.31 -5.84
CA GLU A 229 -3.90 -2.13 -6.90
C GLU A 229 -4.43 -2.58 -8.24
N LEU A 230 -4.26 -1.72 -9.24
CA LEU A 230 -4.45 -2.04 -10.65
C LEU A 230 -3.07 -2.15 -11.30
N ILE A 231 -2.65 -3.38 -11.61
CA ILE A 231 -1.37 -3.68 -12.23
C ILE A 231 -1.56 -3.78 -13.74
N ILE A 232 -0.85 -2.94 -14.49
CA ILE A 232 -0.97 -2.81 -15.94
C ILE A 232 0.36 -3.21 -16.58
N ASN A 233 0.35 -4.21 -17.46
CA ASN A 233 1.53 -4.56 -18.25
C ASN A 233 1.77 -3.50 -19.35
N LYS A 234 2.77 -2.67 -19.18
CA LYS A 234 3.20 -1.62 -20.12
C LYS A 234 4.45 -1.99 -20.91
N GLY A 235 5.23 -2.99 -20.47
CA GLY A 235 6.50 -3.37 -21.06
C GLY A 235 6.40 -4.05 -22.42
N GLY A 236 5.20 -4.38 -22.88
CA GLY A 236 4.96 -4.99 -24.19
C GLY A 236 5.25 -6.48 -24.29
N ASN A 237 5.93 -7.07 -23.32
CA ASN A 237 6.22 -8.51 -23.24
C ASN A 237 5.13 -9.25 -22.44
N THR A 238 4.99 -10.54 -22.71
CA THR A 238 4.15 -11.40 -21.86
C THR A 238 4.90 -11.67 -20.55
N ILE A 239 4.18 -11.56 -19.44
CA ILE A 239 4.65 -11.99 -18.13
C ILE A 239 4.02 -13.35 -17.83
N ASP A 240 4.83 -14.38 -17.79
CA ASP A 240 4.40 -15.74 -17.43
C ASP A 240 4.64 -15.99 -15.95
N ASP A 241 3.84 -16.87 -15.33
CA ASP A 241 3.98 -17.31 -13.95
C ASP A 241 4.11 -16.12 -12.94
N LEU A 242 3.27 -15.08 -13.10
CA LEU A 242 3.28 -13.95 -12.18
C LEU A 242 2.74 -14.36 -10.81
N TYR A 243 3.53 -14.05 -9.78
CA TYR A 243 3.17 -14.12 -8.37
C TYR A 243 3.14 -12.70 -7.79
N ILE A 244 2.18 -12.46 -6.93
CA ILE A 244 2.02 -11.21 -6.20
C ILE A 244 1.93 -11.57 -4.73
N GLY A 245 2.68 -10.88 -3.89
CA GLY A 245 2.69 -11.04 -2.45
C GLY A 245 2.76 -9.70 -1.74
N LEU A 246 2.33 -9.66 -0.50
CA LEU A 246 2.61 -8.57 0.41
C LEU A 246 3.83 -8.96 1.24
N TRP A 247 4.83 -8.11 1.23
CA TRP A 247 5.92 -8.12 2.19
C TRP A 247 5.62 -7.15 3.32
N SER A 248 5.88 -7.55 4.55
CA SER A 248 5.73 -6.68 5.70
C SER A 248 6.75 -7.02 6.78
N ASP A 249 7.23 -5.98 7.44
CA ASP A 249 8.04 -6.01 8.65
C ASP A 249 7.22 -5.39 9.78
N PRO A 250 6.42 -6.19 10.50
CA PRO A 250 5.67 -5.69 11.64
C PRO A 250 6.60 -5.45 12.82
N ASP A 251 6.55 -4.23 13.37
CA ASP A 251 7.15 -3.85 14.63
C ASP A 251 6.02 -3.41 15.55
N LEU A 252 5.41 -4.37 16.25
CA LEU A 252 4.26 -4.16 17.08
C LEU A 252 4.69 -3.63 18.47
N GLY A 253 4.85 -2.31 18.57
CA GLY A 253 5.45 -1.68 19.70
C GLY A 253 6.94 -2.03 19.82
N ASN A 254 7.29 -2.86 20.78
CA ASN A 254 8.64 -3.39 20.94
C ASN A 254 8.84 -4.65 20.08
N ALA A 255 9.46 -4.50 18.92
CA ALA A 255 9.71 -5.59 17.97
C ALA A 255 10.45 -6.83 18.54
N GLY A 256 11.04 -6.73 19.75
CA GLY A 256 11.84 -7.79 20.34
C GLY A 256 11.04 -8.96 20.93
N ASP A 257 9.74 -8.79 21.16
CA ASP A 257 8.82 -9.78 21.75
C ASP A 257 7.65 -10.15 20.84
N ASP A 258 7.74 -9.78 19.56
CA ASP A 258 6.78 -10.08 18.52
C ASP A 258 6.79 -11.54 18.07
N TRP A 259 5.61 -12.03 17.76
CA TRP A 259 5.37 -13.35 17.18
C TRP A 259 4.57 -13.22 15.89
N VAL A 260 4.97 -13.96 14.87
CA VAL A 260 4.24 -14.03 13.60
C VAL A 260 3.53 -15.37 13.44
N GLY A 261 2.40 -15.34 12.75
CA GLY A 261 1.63 -16.52 12.43
C GLY A 261 0.83 -16.38 11.16
N CYS A 262 0.19 -17.46 10.74
CA CYS A 262 -0.77 -17.43 9.65
C CYS A 262 -1.93 -18.39 9.91
N ASP A 263 -3.11 -18.00 9.42
CA ASP A 263 -4.27 -18.88 9.28
C ASP A 263 -4.52 -19.11 7.79
N THR A 264 -4.15 -20.30 7.31
CA THR A 264 -4.29 -20.64 5.89
C THR A 264 -5.73 -20.82 5.45
N THR A 265 -6.66 -21.03 6.40
CA THR A 265 -8.09 -21.17 6.11
C THR A 265 -8.70 -19.81 5.78
N LEU A 266 -8.22 -18.77 6.46
CA LEU A 266 -8.66 -17.39 6.27
C LEU A 266 -7.79 -16.63 5.25
N GLY A 267 -6.63 -17.17 4.85
CA GLY A 267 -5.66 -16.43 4.03
C GLY A 267 -4.96 -15.30 4.79
N LEU A 268 -4.99 -15.35 6.13
CA LEU A 268 -4.56 -14.28 7.02
C LEU A 268 -3.13 -14.51 7.52
N GLY A 269 -2.24 -13.54 7.30
CA GLY A 269 -1.00 -13.38 8.03
C GLY A 269 -1.19 -12.45 9.22
N PHE A 270 -0.49 -12.66 10.34
CA PHE A 270 -0.64 -11.79 11.51
C PHE A 270 0.61 -11.75 12.39
N CYS A 271 0.75 -10.64 13.13
CA CYS A 271 1.73 -10.45 14.19
C CYS A 271 1.02 -10.11 15.50
N TYR A 272 1.55 -10.62 16.62
CA TYR A 272 1.00 -10.42 17.95
C TYR A 272 2.09 -10.59 19.03
N ASN A 273 1.86 -10.09 20.24
CA ASN A 273 2.74 -10.30 21.39
C ASN A 273 2.26 -11.44 22.29
N ASP A 274 3.21 -12.11 22.96
CA ASP A 274 2.95 -13.02 24.08
C ASP A 274 2.95 -12.22 25.39
N GLY A 275 1.86 -11.53 25.70
CA GLY A 275 1.69 -10.73 26.90
C GLY A 275 1.42 -9.26 26.63
N VAL A 276 1.93 -8.40 27.51
CA VAL A 276 1.77 -6.95 27.40
C VAL A 276 3.05 -6.36 26.82
N ASP A 277 2.93 -5.81 25.63
CA ASP A 277 4.01 -5.04 25.03
C ASP A 277 4.33 -3.77 25.82
N SER A 278 5.63 -3.43 25.92
CA SER A 278 6.09 -2.30 26.75
C SER A 278 5.57 -0.95 26.24
N ASP A 279 5.46 -0.77 24.94
CA ASP A 279 5.05 0.48 24.33
C ASP A 279 3.53 0.68 24.40
N TYR A 280 2.78 -0.42 24.52
CA TYR A 280 1.34 -0.45 24.74
C TYR A 280 0.93 -0.59 26.23
N ALA A 281 1.88 -0.64 27.16
CA ALA A 281 1.62 -0.88 28.59
C ALA A 281 0.66 0.13 29.25
N GLY A 282 0.58 1.34 28.72
CA GLY A 282 -0.34 2.40 29.17
C GLY A 282 -1.66 2.44 28.40
N TYR A 283 -1.82 1.64 27.37
CA TYR A 283 -3.00 1.66 26.54
C TYR A 283 -4.13 0.78 27.12
N SER A 284 -5.28 1.38 27.37
CA SER A 284 -6.40 0.70 28.03
C SER A 284 -7.01 -0.47 27.22
N GLY A 285 -6.76 -0.50 25.90
CA GLY A 285 -7.17 -1.56 25.00
C GLY A 285 -6.30 -2.81 25.05
N GLY A 286 -5.14 -2.74 25.73
CA GLY A 286 -4.13 -3.80 25.74
C GLY A 286 -3.24 -3.77 24.50
N THR A 287 -2.32 -4.72 24.40
CA THR A 287 -1.46 -4.90 23.22
C THR A 287 -2.30 -5.34 22.02
N PRO A 288 -2.20 -4.64 20.86
CA PRO A 288 -2.93 -5.03 19.67
C PRO A 288 -2.31 -6.25 18.97
N ALA A 289 -2.95 -6.68 17.90
CA ALA A 289 -2.38 -7.54 16.87
C ALA A 289 -2.57 -6.87 15.52
N VAL A 290 -1.65 -7.06 14.60
CA VAL A 290 -1.78 -6.62 13.21
C VAL A 290 -2.02 -7.82 12.31
N GLY A 291 -2.95 -7.69 11.36
CA GLY A 291 -3.30 -8.73 10.40
C GLY A 291 -3.22 -8.25 8.96
N TYR A 292 -2.89 -9.17 8.05
CA TYR A 292 -2.78 -8.95 6.61
C TYR A 292 -3.64 -9.96 5.87
N ASP A 293 -4.60 -9.48 5.10
CA ASP A 293 -5.55 -10.33 4.38
C ASP A 293 -5.69 -9.90 2.91
N PHE A 294 -5.78 -10.88 2.01
CA PHE A 294 -6.14 -10.66 0.61
C PHE A 294 -7.65 -10.85 0.43
N PHE A 295 -8.43 -9.78 0.56
CA PHE A 295 -9.89 -9.84 0.32
C PHE A 295 -10.23 -10.24 -1.11
N GLN A 296 -9.36 -9.87 -2.04
CA GLN A 296 -9.47 -10.23 -3.43
C GLN A 296 -8.08 -10.50 -3.98
N GLY A 297 -7.80 -11.76 -4.31
CA GLY A 297 -6.58 -12.13 -5.01
C GLY A 297 -6.52 -11.52 -6.41
N PRO A 298 -5.37 -11.59 -7.08
CA PRO A 298 -5.19 -11.00 -8.40
C PRO A 298 -6.16 -11.61 -9.41
N MET A 299 -6.96 -10.74 -10.05
CA MET A 299 -7.86 -11.10 -11.14
C MET A 299 -7.35 -10.53 -12.45
N VAL A 300 -7.41 -11.32 -13.51
CA VAL A 300 -7.14 -10.86 -14.87
C VAL A 300 -8.47 -10.53 -15.53
N ALA A 301 -8.62 -9.33 -16.06
CA ALA A 301 -9.79 -9.00 -16.86
C ALA A 301 -9.89 -10.00 -18.03
N SER A 302 -11.02 -10.69 -18.16
CA SER A 302 -11.27 -11.54 -19.32
C SER A 302 -11.39 -10.64 -20.55
N ALA A 303 -10.70 -11.00 -21.63
CA ALA A 303 -11.03 -10.42 -22.93
C ALA A 303 -12.49 -10.76 -23.23
N GLY A 304 -13.36 -9.73 -23.21
CA GLY A 304 -14.76 -9.85 -23.60
C GLY A 304 -14.90 -10.17 -25.10
#